data_a3777e0d8f1aa5d1809d226ce7418b82
#
_entry.id   a3777e0d8f1aa5d1809d226ce7418b82
#
_cell.length_a   1.000
_cell.length_b   1.000
_cell.length_c   1.000
_cell.angle_alpha   90.00
_cell.angle_beta   90.00
_cell.angle_gamma   90.00
#
_symmetry.space_group_name_H-M   'P 1'
#
loop_
_entity.id
_entity.type
_entity.pdbx_description
1 polymer ?
#
loop_
_entity_poly.entity_id
_entity_poly.type
_entity_poly.pdbx_seq_one_letter_code
_entity_poly.pdbx_strand_id
1 'polypeptide(L)'
;VSKERTGTGAPRQSEGVRAFKRGLDVLREVNRSGGIRAGDVARALDLPRPTVYRLLETLEELGYIARSASDDRFRVTRRALSLGDGYDPGVVICQAAAPYLAELSKTLVWPVDLSTYENAAMVVQETTHSRSPLSIDRGMIGKRLPMLRTSAGRAYLAACPARERDLIVNHLRRIDEADDRPFLDEARLDRMIAETARRGYAIRSEGEYNPKTASIAVPIVRGGVVFGCISIIWIRSALGIEEAIAQFAAQLQETAAAIPVEA
;
A
#
# COMPACT_ATOMS: atom_id res chain seq x y z
N VAL A 1 -25.50 -16.10 51.16
CA VAL A 1 -25.83 -14.95 50.32
C VAL A 1 -24.54 -14.39 49.73
N SER A 2 -24.16 -14.90 48.54
CA SER A 2 -22.98 -14.42 47.78
C SER A 2 -23.43 -13.36 46.79
N LYS A 3 -22.80 -12.17 46.88
CA LYS A 3 -22.96 -11.10 45.87
C LYS A 3 -21.92 -11.30 44.77
N GLU A 4 -22.37 -11.69 43.61
CA GLU A 4 -21.61 -11.58 42.35
C GLU A 4 -21.39 -10.13 41.98
N ARG A 5 -20.12 -9.72 41.84
CA ARG A 5 -19.71 -8.46 41.25
C ARG A 5 -19.42 -8.68 39.77
N THR A 6 -20.34 -8.39 38.89
CA THR A 6 -20.10 -8.25 37.47
C THR A 6 -19.46 -6.88 37.22
N GLY A 7 -18.16 -6.89 37.03
CA GLY A 7 -17.39 -5.72 36.58
C GLY A 7 -17.08 -5.83 35.09
N THR A 8 -17.91 -5.24 34.23
CA THR A 8 -17.59 -4.98 32.82
C THR A 8 -16.59 -3.85 32.75
N GLY A 9 -15.29 -4.18 32.77
CA GLY A 9 -14.24 -3.20 32.54
C GLY A 9 -14.08 -2.93 31.05
N ALA A 10 -14.49 -1.74 30.60
CA ALA A 10 -14.08 -1.20 29.30
C ALA A 10 -12.52 -1.19 29.23
N PRO A 11 -11.89 -1.44 28.05
CA PRO A 11 -10.43 -1.41 27.94
C PRO A 11 -9.93 -0.02 28.32
N ARG A 12 -9.10 0.06 29.38
CA ARG A 12 -8.39 1.28 29.75
C ARG A 12 -7.51 1.69 28.58
N GLN A 13 -7.84 2.79 27.90
CA GLN A 13 -6.87 3.46 27.04
C GLN A 13 -5.65 3.77 27.90
N SER A 14 -4.51 3.15 27.56
CA SER A 14 -3.25 3.42 28.27
C SER A 14 -2.95 4.91 28.12
N GLU A 15 -2.91 5.66 29.23
CA GLU A 15 -2.36 7.02 29.22
C GLU A 15 -0.87 6.89 28.85
N GLY A 16 -0.56 7.11 27.56
CA GLY A 16 0.80 7.08 27.08
C GLY A 16 1.66 8.12 27.80
N VAL A 17 2.99 7.86 27.89
CA VAL A 17 3.94 8.80 28.52
C VAL A 17 3.91 10.13 27.77
N ARG A 18 3.31 11.16 28.36
CA ARG A 18 3.08 12.48 27.74
C ARG A 18 4.36 13.10 27.17
N ALA A 19 5.49 12.95 27.87
CA ALA A 19 6.77 13.50 27.40
C ALA A 19 7.23 12.80 26.10
N PHE A 20 7.08 11.49 26.02
CA PHE A 20 7.44 10.72 24.84
C PHE A 20 6.57 11.09 23.62
N LYS A 21 5.25 11.19 23.81
CA LYS A 21 4.33 11.63 22.75
C LYS A 21 4.72 13.02 22.22
N ARG A 22 4.93 13.98 23.12
CA ARG A 22 5.35 15.34 22.74
C ARG A 22 6.71 15.34 22.01
N GLY A 23 7.65 14.46 22.42
CA GLY A 23 8.95 14.31 21.72
C GLY A 23 8.79 13.84 20.29
N LEU A 24 7.92 12.84 20.04
CA LEU A 24 7.60 12.38 18.70
C LEU A 24 6.88 13.46 17.87
N ASP A 25 5.95 14.22 18.46
CA ASP A 25 5.26 15.32 17.76
C ASP A 25 6.26 16.42 17.35
N VAL A 26 7.24 16.76 18.22
CA VAL A 26 8.33 17.69 17.89
C VAL A 26 9.18 17.16 16.75
N LEU A 27 9.60 15.89 16.78
CA LEU A 27 10.39 15.27 15.72
C LEU A 27 9.66 15.29 14.37
N ARG A 28 8.37 14.98 14.37
CA ARG A 28 7.51 15.02 13.18
C ARG A 28 7.41 16.44 12.61
N GLU A 29 7.25 17.45 13.46
CA GLU A 29 7.16 18.85 13.02
C GLU A 29 8.48 19.34 12.42
N VAL A 30 9.64 18.99 13.03
CA VAL A 30 10.97 19.27 12.47
C VAL A 30 11.15 18.62 11.10
N ASN A 31 10.74 17.37 10.95
CA ASN A 31 10.81 16.64 9.69
C ASN A 31 9.92 17.28 8.61
N ARG A 32 8.67 17.59 8.93
CA ARG A 32 7.69 18.16 8.00
C ARG A 32 8.11 19.52 7.44
N SER A 33 8.77 20.32 8.24
CA SER A 33 9.12 21.70 7.91
C SER A 33 10.39 21.85 7.07
N GLY A 34 11.21 20.79 6.92
CA GLY A 34 12.50 20.85 6.23
C GLY A 34 13.56 21.74 6.92
N GLY A 35 13.23 22.30 8.09
CA GLY A 35 14.08 23.15 8.93
C GLY A 35 13.26 24.24 9.63
N ILE A 36 13.22 24.20 10.98
CA ILE A 36 12.33 25.02 11.81
C ILE A 36 13.04 25.55 13.04
N ARG A 37 12.68 26.75 13.51
CA ARG A 37 13.19 27.32 14.77
C ARG A 37 12.34 26.84 15.95
N ALA A 38 12.94 26.73 17.14
CA ALA A 38 12.28 26.30 18.36
C ALA A 38 10.97 27.07 18.67
N GLY A 39 10.98 28.40 18.44
CA GLY A 39 9.79 29.24 18.66
C GLY A 39 8.61 28.92 17.72
N ASP A 40 8.93 28.48 16.50
CA ASP A 40 7.92 28.10 15.51
C ASP A 40 7.33 26.71 15.81
N VAL A 41 8.18 25.76 16.28
CA VAL A 41 7.71 24.46 16.81
C VAL A 41 6.76 24.67 17.98
N ALA A 42 7.09 25.57 18.93
CA ALA A 42 6.27 25.86 20.08
C ALA A 42 4.87 26.37 19.67
N ARG A 43 4.83 27.24 18.65
CA ARG A 43 3.58 27.78 18.10
C ARG A 43 2.78 26.72 17.33
N ALA A 44 3.44 25.92 16.50
CA ALA A 44 2.80 24.88 15.68
C ALA A 44 2.14 23.79 16.52
N LEU A 45 2.75 23.42 17.65
CA LEU A 45 2.28 22.34 18.52
C LEU A 45 1.52 22.82 19.77
N ASP A 46 1.35 24.13 19.93
CA ASP A 46 0.76 24.74 21.14
C ASP A 46 1.43 24.25 22.44
N LEU A 47 2.77 24.24 22.44
CA LEU A 47 3.57 23.81 23.59
C LEU A 47 4.34 24.98 24.21
N PRO A 48 4.52 24.97 25.56
CA PRO A 48 5.36 25.97 26.23
C PRO A 48 6.81 25.91 25.68
N ARG A 49 7.38 27.08 25.37
CA ARG A 49 8.77 27.20 24.85
C ARG A 49 9.79 26.40 25.65
N PRO A 50 9.81 26.45 27.01
CA PRO A 50 10.76 25.66 27.80
C PRO A 50 10.65 24.16 27.55
N THR A 51 9.42 23.66 27.36
CA THR A 51 9.18 22.24 27.04
C THR A 51 9.76 21.87 25.69
N VAL A 52 9.52 22.72 24.67
CA VAL A 52 10.05 22.49 23.31
C VAL A 52 11.57 22.50 23.30
N TYR A 53 12.23 23.46 23.98
CA TYR A 53 13.70 23.50 24.05
C TYR A 53 14.26 22.21 24.67
N ARG A 54 13.74 21.74 25.78
CA ARG A 54 14.17 20.47 26.40
C ARG A 54 13.97 19.26 25.50
N LEU A 55 12.86 19.20 24.76
CA LEU A 55 12.60 18.11 23.81
C LEU A 55 13.58 18.17 22.61
N LEU A 56 13.84 19.37 22.06
CA LEU A 56 14.80 19.56 20.99
C LEU A 56 16.23 19.23 21.44
N GLU A 57 16.67 19.65 22.63
CA GLU A 57 17.95 19.29 23.23
C GLU A 57 18.10 17.77 23.34
N THR A 58 17.08 17.09 23.90
CA THR A 58 17.09 15.62 24.01
C THR A 58 17.17 14.94 22.63
N LEU A 59 16.41 15.39 21.63
CA LEU A 59 16.46 14.84 20.27
C LEU A 59 17.81 15.10 19.58
N GLU A 60 18.46 16.23 19.85
CA GLU A 60 19.77 16.58 19.36
C GLU A 60 20.86 15.74 20.05
N GLU A 61 20.84 15.58 21.38
CA GLU A 61 21.71 14.67 22.14
C GLU A 61 21.59 13.21 21.64
N LEU A 62 20.38 12.77 21.34
CA LEU A 62 20.12 11.46 20.75
C LEU A 62 20.53 11.38 19.27
N GLY A 63 20.89 12.51 18.64
CA GLY A 63 21.35 12.59 17.26
C GLY A 63 20.26 12.46 16.20
N TYR A 64 18.98 12.59 16.54
CA TYR A 64 17.88 12.55 15.57
C TYR A 64 17.69 13.87 14.82
N ILE A 65 18.04 14.97 15.44
CA ILE A 65 18.05 16.31 14.83
C ILE A 65 19.38 16.98 15.04
N ALA A 66 19.66 18.02 14.27
CA ALA A 66 20.82 18.89 14.44
C ALA A 66 20.39 20.35 14.27
N ARG A 67 20.99 21.24 15.09
CA ARG A 67 20.80 22.69 14.98
C ARG A 67 21.84 23.26 14.03
N SER A 68 21.38 24.01 13.06
CA SER A 68 22.24 24.72 12.12
C SER A 68 22.78 26.00 12.75
N ALA A 69 24.11 26.18 12.77
CA ALA A 69 24.76 27.38 13.29
C ALA A 69 24.48 28.61 12.41
N SER A 70 24.16 28.45 11.13
CA SER A 70 24.01 29.57 10.20
C SER A 70 22.63 30.24 10.26
N ASP A 71 21.54 29.47 10.55
CA ASP A 71 20.17 29.97 10.49
C ASP A 71 19.31 29.65 11.72
N ASP A 72 19.94 29.02 12.72
CA ASP A 72 19.32 28.65 14.00
C ASP A 72 18.10 27.71 13.85
N ARG A 73 18.08 26.90 12.79
CA ARG A 73 17.00 25.95 12.50
C ARG A 73 17.43 24.53 12.86
N PHE A 74 16.48 23.78 13.39
CA PHE A 74 16.60 22.34 13.61
C PHE A 74 16.19 21.57 12.35
N ARG A 75 16.98 20.57 11.98
CA ARG A 75 16.72 19.66 10.86
C ARG A 75 16.94 18.22 11.28
N VAL A 76 16.22 17.30 10.68
CA VAL A 76 16.44 15.86 10.90
C VAL A 76 17.78 15.42 10.35
N THR A 77 18.39 14.45 11.02
CA THR A 77 19.67 13.83 10.62
C THR A 77 19.42 12.50 9.89
N ARG A 78 20.50 11.88 9.39
CA ARG A 78 20.46 10.52 8.85
C ARG A 78 19.96 9.49 9.87
N ARG A 79 20.18 9.70 11.16
CA ARG A 79 19.68 8.81 12.20
C ARG A 79 18.14 8.80 12.28
N ALA A 80 17.50 9.91 12.00
CA ALA A 80 16.04 9.95 11.92
C ALA A 80 15.53 9.14 10.70
N LEU A 81 16.24 9.15 9.57
CA LEU A 81 15.91 8.33 8.41
C LEU A 81 15.99 6.84 8.72
N SER A 82 16.98 6.39 9.50
CA SER A 82 17.16 4.97 9.85
C SER A 82 16.01 4.38 10.69
N LEU A 83 15.15 5.21 11.27
CA LEU A 83 13.91 4.72 11.93
C LEU A 83 12.95 4.03 10.96
N GLY A 84 13.05 4.36 9.66
CA GLY A 84 12.26 3.75 8.60
C GLY A 84 12.87 2.50 7.97
N ASP A 85 14.14 2.18 8.27
CA ASP A 85 14.86 1.07 7.60
C ASP A 85 14.21 -0.30 7.85
N GLY A 86 13.49 -0.45 8.97
CA GLY A 86 12.73 -1.66 9.29
C GLY A 86 11.30 -1.67 8.77
N TYR A 87 10.86 -0.61 8.08
CA TYR A 87 9.51 -0.54 7.53
C TYR A 87 9.44 -1.28 6.20
N ASP A 88 8.70 -2.39 6.17
CA ASP A 88 8.38 -3.13 4.95
C ASP A 88 6.91 -2.89 4.59
N PRO A 89 6.62 -2.07 3.57
CA PRO A 89 5.24 -1.82 3.14
C PRO A 89 4.52 -3.09 2.69
N GLY A 90 5.24 -4.09 2.18
CA GLY A 90 4.69 -5.39 1.81
C GLY A 90 4.15 -6.15 3.03
N VAL A 91 4.90 -6.17 4.14
CA VAL A 91 4.46 -6.81 5.39
C VAL A 91 3.25 -6.09 5.97
N VAL A 92 3.26 -4.76 5.99
CA VAL A 92 2.16 -3.95 6.55
C VAL A 92 0.87 -4.18 5.78
N ILE A 93 0.90 -4.14 4.44
CA ILE A 93 -0.29 -4.37 3.63
C ILE A 93 -0.79 -5.82 3.75
N CYS A 94 0.10 -6.82 3.88
CA CYS A 94 -0.29 -8.20 4.11
C CYS A 94 -1.07 -8.36 5.42
N GLN A 95 -0.56 -7.81 6.51
CA GLN A 95 -1.23 -7.87 7.81
C GLN A 95 -2.60 -7.19 7.78
N ALA A 96 -2.71 -6.03 7.14
CA ALA A 96 -3.95 -5.30 7.00
C ALA A 96 -4.96 -6.03 6.11
N ALA A 97 -4.52 -6.65 5.01
CA ALA A 97 -5.39 -7.29 4.02
C ALA A 97 -5.79 -8.73 4.37
N ALA A 98 -4.97 -9.46 5.15
CA ALA A 98 -5.19 -10.89 5.43
C ALA A 98 -6.61 -11.25 5.91
N PRO A 99 -7.25 -10.52 6.86
CA PRO A 99 -8.61 -10.83 7.29
C PRO A 99 -9.64 -10.64 6.17
N TYR A 100 -9.45 -9.68 5.29
CA TYR A 100 -10.34 -9.40 4.16
C TYR A 100 -10.22 -10.45 3.06
N LEU A 101 -9.00 -10.89 2.75
CA LEU A 101 -8.77 -12.00 1.81
C LEU A 101 -9.36 -13.32 2.37
N ALA A 102 -9.21 -13.55 3.67
CA ALA A 102 -9.80 -14.72 4.31
C ALA A 102 -11.33 -14.71 4.22
N GLU A 103 -11.98 -13.54 4.38
CA GLU A 103 -13.42 -13.41 4.23
C GLU A 103 -13.86 -13.63 2.78
N LEU A 104 -13.19 -13.00 1.81
CA LEU A 104 -13.43 -13.25 0.38
C LEU A 104 -13.33 -14.72 0.02
N SER A 105 -12.35 -15.44 0.57
CA SER A 105 -12.13 -16.85 0.28
C SER A 105 -13.24 -17.79 0.78
N LYS A 106 -14.12 -17.33 1.68
CA LYS A 106 -15.28 -18.12 2.15
C LYS A 106 -16.43 -18.11 1.13
N THR A 107 -16.54 -17.04 0.36
CA THR A 107 -17.63 -16.85 -0.60
C THR A 107 -17.23 -17.13 -2.03
N LEU A 108 -15.92 -17.11 -2.33
CA LEU A 108 -15.38 -17.29 -3.66
C LEU A 108 -14.78 -18.69 -3.84
N VAL A 109 -15.13 -19.34 -4.93
CA VAL A 109 -14.48 -20.59 -5.36
C VAL A 109 -13.15 -20.35 -6.10
N TRP A 110 -12.92 -19.10 -6.54
CA TRP A 110 -11.74 -18.67 -7.26
C TRP A 110 -10.68 -18.10 -6.31
N PRO A 111 -9.39 -18.27 -6.64
CA PRO A 111 -8.33 -17.71 -5.81
C PRO A 111 -8.27 -16.19 -5.87
N VAL A 112 -7.84 -15.62 -4.75
CA VAL A 112 -7.58 -14.19 -4.57
C VAL A 112 -6.11 -14.00 -4.24
N ASP A 113 -5.46 -13.06 -4.90
CA ASP A 113 -4.08 -12.65 -4.62
C ASP A 113 -4.02 -11.20 -4.16
N LEU A 114 -3.16 -10.93 -3.20
CA LEU A 114 -2.64 -9.60 -2.90
C LEU A 114 -1.25 -9.49 -3.50
N SER A 115 -0.99 -8.44 -4.24
CA SER A 115 0.34 -8.16 -4.80
C SER A 115 0.75 -6.70 -4.59
N THR A 116 2.05 -6.49 -4.40
CA THR A 116 2.69 -5.17 -4.25
C THR A 116 3.61 -4.89 -5.42
N TYR A 117 3.87 -3.61 -5.68
CA TYR A 117 4.84 -3.21 -6.71
C TYR A 117 6.28 -3.33 -6.18
N GLU A 118 7.13 -4.03 -6.91
CA GLU A 118 8.55 -4.16 -6.62
C GLU A 118 9.36 -4.25 -7.92
N ASN A 119 10.22 -3.28 -8.16
CA ASN A 119 11.20 -3.31 -9.26
C ASN A 119 10.58 -3.73 -10.62
N ALA A 120 9.64 -2.94 -11.11
CA ALA A 120 8.94 -3.14 -12.39
C ALA A 120 8.11 -4.44 -12.51
N ALA A 121 7.69 -5.02 -11.40
CA ALA A 121 6.77 -6.15 -11.37
C ALA A 121 5.78 -6.02 -10.21
N MET A 122 4.66 -6.70 -10.28
CA MET A 122 3.82 -6.98 -9.12
C MET A 122 4.30 -8.28 -8.47
N VAL A 123 4.57 -8.26 -7.18
CA VAL A 123 5.00 -9.45 -6.42
C VAL A 123 3.83 -9.92 -5.56
N VAL A 124 3.47 -11.19 -5.70
CA VAL A 124 2.40 -11.79 -4.90
C VAL A 124 2.87 -11.97 -3.47
N GLN A 125 2.21 -11.27 -2.55
CA GLN A 125 2.54 -11.28 -1.13
C GLN A 125 1.67 -12.25 -0.33
N GLU A 126 0.37 -12.33 -0.67
CA GLU A 126 -0.59 -13.21 -0.02
C GLU A 126 -1.50 -13.85 -1.07
N THR A 127 -1.96 -15.09 -0.84
CA THR A 127 -2.77 -15.81 -1.80
C THR A 127 -3.70 -16.81 -1.14
N THR A 128 -4.87 -17.00 -1.74
CA THR A 128 -5.82 -18.06 -1.34
C THR A 128 -5.79 -19.29 -2.26
N HIS A 129 -4.84 -19.40 -3.18
CA HIS A 129 -4.73 -20.50 -4.14
C HIS A 129 -4.74 -21.89 -3.49
N SER A 130 -4.14 -22.06 -2.33
CA SER A 130 -4.12 -23.34 -1.60
C SER A 130 -5.48 -23.76 -1.03
N ARG A 131 -6.38 -22.80 -0.83
CA ARG A 131 -7.72 -22.99 -0.25
C ARG A 131 -8.84 -22.96 -1.30
N SER A 132 -8.56 -22.44 -2.49
CA SER A 132 -9.57 -22.28 -3.57
C SER A 132 -9.73 -23.58 -4.38
N PRO A 133 -10.93 -24.16 -4.44
CA PRO A 133 -11.16 -25.45 -5.10
C PRO A 133 -10.90 -25.42 -6.60
N LEU A 134 -11.10 -24.29 -7.27
CA LEU A 134 -10.89 -24.12 -8.71
C LEU A 134 -9.55 -23.48 -9.07
N SER A 135 -8.58 -23.47 -8.15
CA SER A 135 -7.23 -23.00 -8.43
C SER A 135 -6.44 -24.03 -9.25
N ILE A 136 -5.82 -23.58 -10.34
CA ILE A 136 -4.88 -24.37 -11.14
C ILE A 136 -3.42 -24.01 -10.91
N ASP A 137 -3.17 -22.86 -10.28
CA ASP A 137 -1.81 -22.39 -9.98
C ASP A 137 -1.40 -22.79 -8.55
N ARG A 138 -0.09 -22.95 -8.32
CA ARG A 138 0.51 -23.26 -7.02
C ARG A 138 1.77 -22.43 -6.83
N GLY A 139 2.20 -22.25 -5.58
CA GLY A 139 3.46 -21.56 -5.28
C GLY A 139 3.47 -20.10 -5.72
N MET A 140 2.36 -19.40 -5.51
CA MET A 140 2.19 -18.02 -6.00
C MET A 140 2.91 -16.98 -5.14
N ILE A 141 3.10 -17.21 -3.84
CA ILE A 141 3.81 -16.27 -2.95
C ILE A 141 5.22 -16.01 -3.47
N GLY A 142 5.61 -14.74 -3.55
CA GLY A 142 6.89 -14.29 -4.09
C GLY A 142 6.98 -14.30 -5.62
N LYS A 143 5.95 -14.77 -6.33
CA LYS A 143 5.93 -14.77 -7.80
C LYS A 143 5.84 -13.36 -8.34
N ARG A 144 6.76 -13.05 -9.26
CA ARG A 144 6.80 -11.77 -9.97
C ARG A 144 5.89 -11.82 -11.19
N LEU A 145 4.98 -10.87 -11.25
CA LEU A 145 3.97 -10.75 -12.30
C LEU A 145 4.28 -9.53 -13.18
N PRO A 146 4.26 -9.67 -14.54
CA PRO A 146 4.53 -8.53 -15.42
C PRO A 146 3.48 -7.44 -15.31
N MET A 147 3.94 -6.18 -15.32
CA MET A 147 3.09 -4.99 -15.12
C MET A 147 2.03 -4.82 -16.21
N LEU A 148 2.37 -5.06 -17.46
CA LEU A 148 1.50 -4.76 -18.61
C LEU A 148 0.56 -5.92 -18.97
N ARG A 149 0.94 -7.16 -18.62
CA ARG A 149 0.23 -8.37 -19.03
C ARG A 149 -0.64 -8.98 -17.92
N THR A 150 -0.70 -8.37 -16.72
CA THR A 150 -1.55 -8.82 -15.62
C THR A 150 -2.54 -7.75 -15.21
N SER A 151 -3.69 -8.16 -14.67
CA SER A 151 -4.67 -7.22 -14.14
C SER A 151 -4.13 -6.41 -12.97
N ALA A 152 -3.35 -7.02 -12.07
CA ALA A 152 -2.72 -6.33 -10.94
C ALA A 152 -1.78 -5.20 -11.40
N GLY A 153 -0.89 -5.48 -12.35
CA GLY A 153 0.02 -4.46 -12.87
C GLY A 153 -0.71 -3.33 -13.61
N ARG A 154 -1.73 -3.63 -14.39
CA ARG A 154 -2.59 -2.64 -15.05
C ARG A 154 -3.34 -1.77 -14.04
N ALA A 155 -3.89 -2.38 -12.98
CA ALA A 155 -4.57 -1.66 -11.90
C ALA A 155 -3.62 -0.71 -11.16
N TYR A 156 -2.39 -1.18 -10.87
CA TYR A 156 -1.35 -0.35 -10.26
C TYR A 156 -1.00 0.85 -11.14
N LEU A 157 -0.66 0.61 -12.41
CA LEU A 157 -0.30 1.68 -13.37
C LEU A 157 -1.40 2.72 -13.55
N ALA A 158 -2.66 2.31 -13.52
CA ALA A 158 -3.79 3.24 -13.66
C ALA A 158 -4.01 4.10 -12.41
N ALA A 159 -3.64 3.60 -11.22
CA ALA A 159 -3.91 4.23 -9.94
C ALA A 159 -2.71 5.01 -9.36
N CYS A 160 -1.47 4.66 -9.74
CA CYS A 160 -0.28 5.33 -9.23
C CYS A 160 -0.14 6.76 -9.81
N PRO A 161 0.57 7.67 -9.10
CA PRO A 161 0.84 9.01 -9.60
C PRO A 161 1.48 9.01 -11.00
N ALA A 162 1.14 10.00 -11.84
CA ALA A 162 1.62 10.08 -13.22
C ALA A 162 3.14 10.00 -13.33
N ARG A 163 3.86 10.73 -12.45
CA ARG A 163 5.33 10.71 -12.43
C ARG A 163 5.91 9.31 -12.14
N GLU A 164 5.29 8.58 -11.22
CA GLU A 164 5.70 7.22 -10.90
C GLU A 164 5.42 6.27 -12.07
N ARG A 165 4.24 6.37 -12.68
CA ARG A 165 3.86 5.62 -13.88
C ARG A 165 4.85 5.83 -15.02
N ASP A 166 5.24 7.08 -15.29
CA ASP A 166 6.19 7.40 -16.34
C ASP A 166 7.57 6.76 -16.08
N LEU A 167 8.03 6.75 -14.83
CA LEU A 167 9.28 6.08 -14.45
C LEU A 167 9.18 4.57 -14.68
N ILE A 168 8.08 3.94 -14.27
CA ILE A 168 7.84 2.50 -14.46
C ILE A 168 7.81 2.15 -15.95
N VAL A 169 7.02 2.87 -16.75
CA VAL A 169 6.88 2.62 -18.19
C VAL A 169 8.21 2.81 -18.92
N ASN A 170 8.96 3.87 -18.59
CA ASN A 170 10.28 4.10 -19.17
C ASN A 170 11.28 3.00 -18.78
N HIS A 171 11.16 2.46 -17.58
CA HIS A 171 11.98 1.32 -17.15
C HIS A 171 11.61 0.05 -17.92
N LEU A 172 10.33 -0.24 -18.09
CA LEU A 172 9.85 -1.38 -18.89
C LEU A 172 10.30 -1.29 -20.35
N ARG A 173 10.29 -0.08 -20.95
CA ARG A 173 10.83 0.17 -22.29
C ARG A 173 12.33 -0.14 -22.40
N ARG A 174 13.10 0.07 -21.32
CA ARG A 174 14.55 -0.24 -21.29
C ARG A 174 14.84 -1.73 -21.11
N ILE A 175 14.00 -2.44 -20.35
CA ILE A 175 14.09 -3.91 -20.19
C ILE A 175 13.81 -4.60 -21.52
N ASP A 176 12.88 -4.04 -22.32
CA ASP A 176 12.54 -4.48 -23.68
C ASP A 176 12.13 -5.96 -23.77
N GLU A 177 11.36 -6.45 -22.81
CA GLU A 177 10.78 -7.80 -22.86
C GLU A 177 9.90 -7.97 -24.10
N ALA A 178 10.15 -9.02 -24.89
CA ALA A 178 9.47 -9.25 -26.16
C ALA A 178 7.94 -9.34 -26.02
N ASP A 179 7.46 -9.98 -24.97
CA ASP A 179 6.04 -10.15 -24.70
C ASP A 179 5.36 -8.85 -24.23
N ASP A 180 6.11 -7.88 -23.71
CA ASP A 180 5.58 -6.59 -23.24
C ASP A 180 5.50 -5.53 -24.36
N ARG A 181 6.29 -5.68 -25.44
CA ARG A 181 6.36 -4.73 -26.56
C ARG A 181 4.99 -4.34 -27.13
N PRO A 182 4.04 -5.28 -27.37
CA PRO A 182 2.72 -4.91 -27.90
C PRO A 182 1.88 -4.01 -26.96
N PHE A 183 2.21 -4.00 -25.65
CA PHE A 183 1.52 -3.22 -24.62
C PHE A 183 2.19 -1.88 -24.35
N LEU A 184 3.41 -1.66 -24.89
CA LEU A 184 4.16 -0.40 -24.78
C LEU A 184 3.85 0.58 -25.91
N ASP A 185 2.98 0.22 -26.87
CA ASP A 185 2.40 1.17 -27.81
C ASP A 185 1.64 2.25 -27.03
N GLU A 186 1.98 3.50 -27.31
CA GLU A 186 1.50 4.65 -26.53
C GLU A 186 -0.02 4.74 -26.51
N ALA A 187 -0.65 4.65 -27.68
CA ALA A 187 -2.10 4.75 -27.79
C ALA A 187 -2.84 3.58 -27.10
N ARG A 188 -2.26 2.39 -27.13
CA ARG A 188 -2.79 1.21 -26.42
C ARG A 188 -2.64 1.35 -24.91
N LEU A 189 -1.48 1.80 -24.46
CA LEU A 189 -1.17 2.00 -23.04
C LEU A 189 -2.09 3.07 -22.44
N ASP A 190 -2.22 4.21 -23.11
CA ASP A 190 -3.07 5.31 -22.65
C ASP A 190 -4.54 4.91 -22.56
N ARG A 191 -5.05 4.19 -23.56
CA ARG A 191 -6.42 3.65 -23.51
C ARG A 191 -6.60 2.69 -22.34
N MET A 192 -5.69 1.76 -22.15
CA MET A 192 -5.75 0.78 -21.05
C MET A 192 -5.75 1.50 -19.68
N ILE A 193 -4.89 2.50 -19.48
CA ILE A 193 -4.82 3.30 -18.26
C ILE A 193 -6.13 4.07 -18.06
N ALA A 194 -6.60 4.81 -19.08
CA ALA A 194 -7.82 5.61 -18.98
C ALA A 194 -9.07 4.75 -18.70
N GLU A 195 -9.21 3.63 -19.39
CA GLU A 195 -10.32 2.71 -19.16
C GLU A 195 -10.28 2.09 -17.76
N THR A 196 -9.10 1.66 -17.29
CA THR A 196 -8.92 1.10 -15.96
C THR A 196 -9.23 2.13 -14.87
N ALA A 197 -8.73 3.35 -15.02
CA ALA A 197 -9.02 4.45 -14.08
C ALA A 197 -10.52 4.78 -14.03
N ARG A 198 -11.20 4.82 -15.18
CA ARG A 198 -12.64 5.10 -15.27
C ARG A 198 -13.49 4.01 -14.61
N ARG A 199 -13.12 2.74 -14.77
CA ARG A 199 -13.84 1.58 -14.21
C ARG A 199 -13.51 1.34 -12.74
N GLY A 200 -12.32 1.75 -12.29
CA GLY A 200 -11.78 1.44 -10.96
C GLY A 200 -11.25 0.01 -10.81
N TYR A 201 -11.15 -0.74 -11.91
CA TYR A 201 -10.58 -2.09 -11.95
C TYR A 201 -9.93 -2.37 -13.31
N ALA A 202 -8.95 -3.26 -13.31
CA ALA A 202 -8.29 -3.76 -14.50
C ALA A 202 -8.67 -5.21 -14.81
N ILE A 203 -8.63 -5.57 -16.08
CA ILE A 203 -8.95 -6.92 -16.57
C ILE A 203 -7.79 -7.45 -17.40
N ARG A 204 -7.58 -8.75 -17.32
CA ARG A 204 -6.77 -9.57 -18.21
C ARG A 204 -7.61 -10.75 -18.68
N SER A 205 -7.91 -10.84 -19.96
CA SER A 205 -8.86 -11.82 -20.50
C SER A 205 -8.41 -12.53 -21.78
N GLU A 206 -7.37 -12.02 -22.45
CA GLU A 206 -6.95 -12.51 -23.78
C GLU A 206 -5.79 -13.52 -23.74
N GLY A 207 -5.41 -13.98 -22.52
CA GLY A 207 -4.31 -14.93 -22.34
C GLY A 207 -2.92 -14.31 -22.36
N GLU A 208 -2.83 -12.99 -22.12
CA GLU A 208 -1.62 -12.18 -22.25
C GLU A 208 -0.48 -12.62 -21.32
N TYR A 209 -0.80 -13.30 -20.22
CA TYR A 209 0.19 -13.87 -19.28
C TYR A 209 0.02 -15.39 -19.14
N ASN A 210 -1.19 -15.85 -18.85
CA ASN A 210 -1.53 -17.27 -18.77
C ASN A 210 -2.75 -17.53 -19.67
N PRO A 211 -2.62 -18.33 -20.75
CA PRO A 211 -3.69 -18.55 -21.72
C PRO A 211 -4.92 -19.26 -21.15
N LYS A 212 -4.76 -19.99 -20.02
CA LYS A 212 -5.85 -20.74 -19.38
C LYS A 212 -6.69 -19.89 -18.43
N THR A 213 -6.16 -18.76 -17.96
CA THR A 213 -6.80 -17.95 -16.91
C THR A 213 -7.12 -16.54 -17.39
N ALA A 214 -8.13 -15.94 -16.78
CA ALA A 214 -8.40 -14.53 -16.79
C ALA A 214 -8.34 -13.97 -15.36
N SER A 215 -8.28 -12.66 -15.22
CA SER A 215 -8.24 -12.03 -13.90
C SER A 215 -8.81 -10.61 -13.93
N ILE A 216 -9.37 -10.20 -12.80
CA ILE A 216 -9.76 -8.83 -12.49
C ILE A 216 -8.94 -8.36 -11.28
N ALA A 217 -8.53 -7.10 -11.24
CA ALA A 217 -7.80 -6.54 -10.12
C ALA A 217 -8.25 -5.13 -9.79
N VAL A 218 -8.17 -4.79 -8.50
CA VAL A 218 -8.51 -3.48 -7.95
C VAL A 218 -7.32 -2.99 -7.12
N PRO A 219 -6.91 -1.71 -7.26
CA PRO A 219 -5.83 -1.15 -6.45
C PRO A 219 -6.33 -0.78 -5.05
N ILE A 220 -5.48 -0.93 -4.05
CA ILE A 220 -5.68 -0.43 -2.68
C ILE A 220 -5.01 0.94 -2.60
N VAL A 221 -5.80 2.02 -2.56
CA VAL A 221 -5.30 3.40 -2.63
C VAL A 221 -5.72 4.18 -1.39
N ARG A 222 -4.79 4.92 -0.78
CA ARG A 222 -5.06 5.91 0.28
C ARG A 222 -4.14 7.11 0.09
N GLY A 223 -4.69 8.32 0.24
CA GLY A 223 -3.90 9.55 0.12
C GLY A 223 -3.15 9.70 -1.22
N GLY A 224 -3.63 9.05 -2.30
CA GLY A 224 -2.96 9.04 -3.60
C GLY A 224 -1.78 8.06 -3.72
N VAL A 225 -1.53 7.24 -2.69
CA VAL A 225 -0.51 6.17 -2.69
C VAL A 225 -1.18 4.83 -2.94
N VAL A 226 -0.59 4.01 -3.81
CA VAL A 226 -1.02 2.63 -4.08
C VAL A 226 -0.24 1.68 -3.19
N PHE A 227 -0.89 1.03 -2.25
CA PHE A 227 -0.27 0.07 -1.32
C PHE A 227 -0.14 -1.33 -1.91
N GLY A 228 -0.98 -1.67 -2.88
CA GLY A 228 -1.00 -2.96 -3.55
C GLY A 228 -2.26 -3.13 -4.39
N CYS A 229 -2.45 -4.32 -4.92
CA CYS A 229 -3.64 -4.70 -5.68
C CYS A 229 -4.19 -6.03 -5.17
N ILE A 230 -5.51 -6.15 -5.05
CA ILE A 230 -6.18 -7.44 -4.88
C ILE A 230 -6.73 -7.89 -6.22
N SER A 231 -6.59 -9.17 -6.53
CA SER A 231 -7.05 -9.75 -7.79
C SER A 231 -7.74 -11.09 -7.59
N ILE A 232 -8.77 -11.35 -8.40
CA ILE A 232 -9.40 -12.66 -8.53
C ILE A 232 -8.96 -13.26 -9.86
N ILE A 233 -8.60 -14.54 -9.84
CA ILE A 233 -8.15 -15.29 -11.00
C ILE A 233 -9.14 -16.43 -11.26
N TRP A 234 -9.57 -16.60 -12.51
CA TRP A 234 -10.46 -17.70 -12.86
C TRP A 234 -10.05 -18.41 -14.16
N ILE A 235 -10.57 -19.60 -14.34
CA ILE A 235 -10.37 -20.40 -15.57
C ILE A 235 -11.26 -19.83 -16.67
N ARG A 236 -10.66 -19.37 -17.78
CA ARG A 236 -11.37 -18.69 -18.88
C ARG A 236 -12.50 -19.53 -19.51
N SER A 237 -12.33 -20.84 -19.57
CA SER A 237 -13.35 -21.73 -20.11
C SER A 237 -14.52 -22.00 -19.17
N ALA A 238 -14.40 -21.64 -17.87
CA ALA A 238 -15.42 -21.90 -16.87
C ALA A 238 -16.28 -20.69 -16.55
N LEU A 239 -15.76 -19.46 -16.79
CA LEU A 239 -16.48 -18.22 -16.47
C LEU A 239 -16.18 -17.16 -17.53
N GLY A 240 -17.23 -16.60 -18.13
CA GLY A 240 -17.15 -15.50 -19.10
C GLY A 240 -16.73 -14.18 -18.46
N ILE A 241 -16.18 -13.28 -19.27
CA ILE A 241 -15.65 -12.00 -18.76
C ILE A 241 -16.75 -11.08 -18.22
N GLU A 242 -17.88 -10.97 -18.92
CA GLU A 242 -19.01 -10.12 -18.52
C GLU A 242 -19.60 -10.59 -17.19
N GLU A 243 -19.77 -11.91 -17.05
CA GLU A 243 -20.27 -12.54 -15.83
C GLU A 243 -19.30 -12.35 -14.66
N ALA A 244 -17.99 -12.53 -14.89
CA ALA A 244 -16.96 -12.29 -13.89
C ALA A 244 -16.92 -10.83 -13.41
N ILE A 245 -17.07 -9.87 -14.32
CA ILE A 245 -17.16 -8.45 -13.98
C ILE A 245 -18.39 -8.19 -13.10
N ALA A 246 -19.56 -8.67 -13.52
CA ALA A 246 -20.81 -8.48 -12.79
C ALA A 246 -20.73 -9.09 -11.38
N GLN A 247 -20.04 -10.22 -11.24
CA GLN A 247 -19.94 -10.94 -9.98
C GLN A 247 -18.86 -10.35 -9.05
N PHE A 248 -17.71 -9.91 -9.55
CA PHE A 248 -16.53 -9.64 -8.73
C PHE A 248 -16.16 -8.17 -8.61
N ALA A 249 -16.49 -7.31 -9.59
CA ALA A 249 -15.95 -5.97 -9.61
C ALA A 249 -16.33 -5.14 -8.38
N ALA A 250 -17.62 -5.10 -8.04
CA ALA A 250 -18.12 -4.36 -6.88
C ALA A 250 -17.54 -4.90 -5.57
N GLN A 251 -17.56 -6.22 -5.39
CA GLN A 251 -17.05 -6.87 -4.19
C GLN A 251 -15.56 -6.60 -3.96
N LEU A 252 -14.74 -6.64 -5.03
CA LEU A 252 -13.31 -6.31 -4.93
C LEU A 252 -13.09 -4.84 -4.58
N GLN A 253 -13.85 -3.92 -5.18
CA GLN A 253 -13.76 -2.49 -4.89
C GLN A 253 -14.12 -2.18 -3.44
N GLU A 254 -15.20 -2.76 -2.93
CA GLU A 254 -15.62 -2.64 -1.53
C GLU A 254 -14.55 -3.21 -0.58
N THR A 255 -14.00 -4.37 -0.91
CA THR A 255 -12.94 -4.99 -0.12
C THR A 255 -11.69 -4.12 -0.10
N ALA A 256 -11.22 -3.65 -1.24
CA ALA A 256 -10.05 -2.77 -1.32
C ALA A 256 -10.27 -1.45 -0.55
N ALA A 257 -11.51 -0.93 -0.58
CA ALA A 257 -11.89 0.25 0.18
C ALA A 257 -11.96 0.01 1.69
N ALA A 258 -12.22 -1.19 2.15
CA ALA A 258 -12.32 -1.54 3.57
C ALA A 258 -10.97 -1.83 4.23
N ILE A 259 -9.92 -2.23 3.47
CA ILE A 259 -8.60 -2.55 4.02
C ILE A 259 -7.99 -1.31 4.69
N PRO A 260 -7.67 -1.34 6.00
CA PRO A 260 -7.16 -0.19 6.74
C PRO A 260 -5.66 -0.01 6.47
N VAL A 261 -5.29 0.93 5.62
CA VAL A 261 -3.92 1.37 5.40
C VAL A 261 -3.81 2.87 5.63
N GLU A 262 -2.73 3.30 6.27
CA GLU A 262 -2.42 4.71 6.51
C GLU A 262 -1.33 5.15 5.53
N ALA A 263 -1.55 6.33 4.90
CA ALA A 263 -0.59 6.95 3.98
C ALA A 263 0.42 7.85 4.73
#